data_da614fe4af749a92aac91bdef2ad0bea
#
_entry.id   da614fe4af749a92aac91bdef2ad0bea
#
_cell.length_a   1.000
_cell.length_b   1.000
_cell.length_c   1.000
_cell.angle_alpha   90.00
_cell.angle_beta   90.00
_cell.angle_gamma   90.00
#
_symmetry.space_group_name_H-M   'P 1'
#
loop_
_entity.id
_entity.type
_entity.pdbx_description
1 polymer ?
#
loop_
_entity_poly.entity_id
_entity_poly.type
_entity_poly.pdbx_seq_one_letter_code
_entity_poly.pdbx_strand_id
1 'polypeptide(L)'
;MDKYPIKSNNLALAAQITIEKLRIFVVADAGGKVDENENHSPTEGQQSVANLMAELAEKEGLNLVLNLGDNFYENGVTKDTVNELFKTNFLNIFGNVGTKDVPWYTVAGNRDYHHLDGYDPIAPQIEMIGGKWTFPAPYYIVHYNFGINLEKSVRFVMVDTVILCGRNRRMFNDEKTFTEEIKKKSEKHFEWLENELKLANKSVDFLFVAGHYPLYVTDGDRRFTCAKRFNELLRVHKVRAYLSGHEHNLKHLVTKFGVQVFVAGAGSRMESANEEKHVPKGYESLLKFVYPDSVKKPEEYLGGGFVAMEMDAKKKKQKLTFMPLDTFIQRSKNLWKDRNSNTP
;
A
#
# COMPACT_ATOMS: atom_id res chain seq x y z
N MET A 1 24.50 17.33 0.63
CA MET A 1 25.26 16.07 0.45
C MET A 1 24.24 14.96 0.46
N ASP A 2 24.07 14.27 -0.66
CA ASP A 2 23.18 13.10 -0.75
C ASP A 2 23.71 12.02 0.21
N LYS A 3 23.09 11.89 1.38
CA LYS A 3 23.48 10.91 2.41
C LYS A 3 23.21 9.45 2.03
N TYR A 4 22.44 9.24 0.99
CA TYR A 4 22.37 7.96 0.33
C TYR A 4 23.20 8.04 -0.94
N PRO A 5 24.35 7.40 -0.99
CA PRO A 5 24.89 7.05 -2.28
C PRO A 5 23.80 6.19 -2.90
N ILE A 6 23.08 6.77 -3.85
CA ILE A 6 22.23 6.02 -4.77
C ILE A 6 23.21 5.05 -5.44
N LYS A 7 23.42 3.92 -4.77
CA LYS A 7 24.09 2.78 -5.39
C LYS A 7 23.14 2.39 -6.51
N SER A 8 23.51 2.81 -7.70
CA SER A 8 22.84 2.57 -8.98
C SER A 8 21.31 2.67 -8.93
N ASN A 9 20.75 3.58 -9.70
CA ASN A 9 19.34 3.92 -9.87
C ASN A 9 18.39 2.76 -10.28
N ASN A 10 18.75 1.49 -10.05
CA ASN A 10 18.01 0.32 -10.49
C ASN A 10 18.04 -0.78 -9.43
N LEU A 11 17.59 -0.47 -8.21
CA LEU A 11 17.42 -1.51 -7.22
C LEU A 11 16.21 -2.37 -7.60
N ALA A 12 16.47 -3.55 -8.13
CA ALA A 12 15.46 -4.56 -8.45
C ALA A 12 15.65 -5.77 -7.53
N LEU A 13 14.63 -6.06 -6.74
CA LEU A 13 14.52 -7.29 -5.97
C LEU A 13 13.85 -8.34 -6.85
N ALA A 14 14.57 -9.38 -7.25
CA ALA A 14 14.08 -10.41 -8.13
C ALA A 14 14.01 -11.76 -7.39
N ALA A 15 12.90 -12.49 -7.58
CA ALA A 15 12.71 -13.83 -7.07
C ALA A 15 12.11 -14.76 -8.12
N GLN A 16 12.39 -16.05 -7.97
CA GLN A 16 11.79 -17.12 -8.75
C GLN A 16 11.05 -18.07 -7.78
N ILE A 17 9.81 -18.37 -8.10
CA ILE A 17 8.98 -19.20 -7.24
C ILE A 17 8.15 -20.18 -8.07
N THR A 18 8.40 -21.50 -7.84
CA THR A 18 7.75 -22.58 -8.59
C THR A 18 6.36 -22.87 -8.02
N ILE A 19 5.40 -22.02 -8.33
CA ILE A 19 4.00 -22.11 -7.90
C ILE A 19 3.06 -21.75 -9.03
N GLU A 20 1.90 -22.41 -9.10
CA GLU A 20 0.87 -22.11 -10.10
C GLU A 20 0.17 -20.78 -9.85
N LYS A 21 -0.01 -20.42 -8.56
CA LYS A 21 -0.73 -19.23 -8.12
C LYS A 21 0.12 -18.38 -7.19
N LEU A 22 0.40 -17.16 -7.60
CA LEU A 22 1.06 -16.18 -6.77
C LEU A 22 0.01 -15.39 -5.99
N ARG A 23 0.07 -15.46 -4.64
CA ARG A 23 -0.88 -14.81 -3.73
C ARG A 23 -0.21 -13.70 -2.95
N ILE A 24 -0.88 -12.55 -2.95
CA ILE A 24 -0.35 -11.28 -2.47
C ILE A 24 -1.42 -10.59 -1.65
N PHE A 25 -1.05 -10.04 -0.49
CA PHE A 25 -1.90 -9.09 0.21
C PHE A 25 -1.39 -7.67 -0.02
N VAL A 26 -2.32 -6.73 -0.11
CA VAL A 26 -2.04 -5.31 -0.26
C VAL A 26 -2.72 -4.57 0.87
N VAL A 27 -1.96 -3.87 1.68
CA VAL A 27 -2.44 -3.10 2.84
C VAL A 27 -1.71 -1.76 2.89
N ALA A 28 -2.35 -0.77 3.44
CA ALA A 28 -1.76 0.54 3.72
C ALA A 28 -2.39 1.13 4.98
N ASP A 29 -1.80 2.21 5.48
CA ASP A 29 -2.36 2.96 6.61
C ASP A 29 -2.51 2.08 7.86
N ALA A 30 -1.53 1.20 8.06
CA ALA A 30 -1.53 0.18 9.10
C ALA A 30 -0.69 0.56 10.34
N GLY A 31 -0.38 1.84 10.52
CA GLY A 31 0.61 2.32 11.50
C GLY A 31 0.16 2.42 12.96
N GLY A 32 -1.03 1.95 13.31
CA GLY A 32 -1.54 2.06 14.70
C GLY A 32 -2.15 3.44 15.01
N LYS A 33 -1.98 3.91 16.23
CA LYS A 33 -2.45 5.23 16.70
C LYS A 33 -1.49 5.80 17.75
N VAL A 34 -1.64 7.10 18.01
CA VAL A 34 -1.00 7.81 19.11
C VAL A 34 -2.12 8.40 19.99
N ASP A 35 -1.98 8.29 21.31
CA ASP A 35 -2.89 8.88 22.26
C ASP A 35 -2.51 10.35 22.59
N GLU A 36 -3.29 11.01 23.45
CA GLU A 36 -3.06 12.40 23.88
C GLU A 36 -1.76 12.61 24.67
N ASN A 37 -1.15 11.53 25.17
CA ASN A 37 0.13 11.53 25.90
C ASN A 37 1.30 11.09 25.00
N GLU A 38 1.11 11.09 23.68
CA GLU A 38 2.10 10.66 22.68
C GLU A 38 2.50 9.18 22.76
N ASN A 39 1.70 8.32 23.44
CA ASN A 39 1.98 6.90 23.48
C ASN A 39 1.47 6.20 22.21
N HIS A 40 2.36 5.48 21.58
CA HIS A 40 2.02 4.68 20.40
C HIS A 40 1.39 3.35 20.82
N SER A 41 0.31 2.99 20.15
CA SER A 41 -0.37 1.71 20.38
C SER A 41 -1.05 1.18 19.11
N PRO A 42 -1.24 -0.14 19.00
CA PRO A 42 -2.09 -0.72 17.96
C PRO A 42 -3.55 -0.24 18.10
N THR A 43 -4.25 -0.21 16.98
CA THR A 43 -5.71 -0.07 16.99
C THR A 43 -6.39 -1.45 16.99
N GLU A 44 -7.66 -1.52 17.45
CA GLU A 44 -8.46 -2.74 17.33
C GLU A 44 -8.65 -3.13 15.86
N GLY A 45 -8.83 -2.14 14.98
CA GLY A 45 -8.92 -2.36 13.53
C GLY A 45 -7.66 -3.00 12.98
N GLN A 46 -6.48 -2.49 13.34
CA GLN A 46 -5.20 -3.04 12.94
C GLN A 46 -5.02 -4.50 13.38
N GLN A 47 -5.33 -4.80 14.63
CA GLN A 47 -5.25 -6.18 15.17
C GLN A 47 -6.23 -7.12 14.45
N SER A 48 -7.44 -6.64 14.18
CA SER A 48 -8.46 -7.43 13.49
C SER A 48 -8.09 -7.68 12.02
N VAL A 49 -7.52 -6.69 11.33
CA VAL A 49 -6.97 -6.85 9.97
C VAL A 49 -5.84 -7.89 9.97
N ALA A 50 -4.90 -7.80 10.89
CA ALA A 50 -3.79 -8.74 11.01
C ALA A 50 -4.28 -10.17 11.26
N ASN A 51 -5.27 -10.36 12.12
CA ASN A 51 -5.86 -11.67 12.40
C ASN A 51 -6.52 -12.27 11.14
N LEU A 52 -7.28 -11.46 10.39
CA LEU A 52 -7.90 -11.89 9.13
C LEU A 52 -6.84 -12.24 8.07
N MET A 53 -5.79 -11.42 7.95
CA MET A 53 -4.68 -11.70 7.05
C MET A 53 -3.98 -13.01 7.44
N ALA A 54 -3.74 -13.27 8.73
CA ALA A 54 -3.11 -14.49 9.22
C ALA A 54 -3.95 -15.73 8.90
N GLU A 55 -5.27 -15.68 9.18
CA GLU A 55 -6.19 -16.77 8.87
C GLU A 55 -6.23 -17.11 7.37
N LEU A 56 -6.32 -16.10 6.53
CA LEU A 56 -6.32 -16.30 5.07
C LEU A 56 -4.98 -16.81 4.55
N ALA A 57 -3.87 -16.32 5.10
CA ALA A 57 -2.53 -16.78 4.74
C ALA A 57 -2.30 -18.25 5.12
N GLU A 58 -2.82 -18.69 6.26
CA GLU A 58 -2.78 -20.09 6.69
C GLU A 58 -3.62 -20.97 5.76
N LYS A 59 -4.84 -20.53 5.45
CA LYS A 59 -5.80 -21.31 4.65
C LYS A 59 -5.42 -21.42 3.18
N GLU A 60 -4.98 -20.34 2.58
CA GLU A 60 -4.80 -20.24 1.12
C GLU A 60 -3.34 -20.15 0.70
N GLY A 61 -2.44 -19.89 1.63
CA GLY A 61 -1.05 -19.56 1.38
C GLY A 61 -0.86 -18.07 1.06
N LEU A 62 0.35 -17.57 1.30
CA LEU A 62 0.74 -16.20 1.04
C LEU A 62 2.20 -16.15 0.58
N ASN A 63 2.49 -15.37 -0.46
CA ASN A 63 3.84 -15.30 -1.02
C ASN A 63 4.53 -13.96 -0.71
N LEU A 64 3.79 -12.86 -0.68
CA LEU A 64 4.30 -11.54 -0.31
C LEU A 64 3.18 -10.61 0.14
N VAL A 65 3.57 -9.52 0.81
CA VAL A 65 2.69 -8.40 1.14
C VAL A 65 3.26 -7.13 0.53
N LEU A 66 2.38 -6.28 -0.01
CA LEU A 66 2.68 -4.91 -0.39
C LEU A 66 2.11 -3.99 0.68
N ASN A 67 2.98 -3.27 1.39
CA ASN A 67 2.63 -2.30 2.41
C ASN A 67 2.81 -0.88 1.85
N LEU A 68 1.71 -0.15 1.68
CA LEU A 68 1.67 1.03 0.84
C LEU A 68 1.69 2.36 1.62
N GLY A 69 2.46 2.39 2.70
CA GLY A 69 2.77 3.61 3.43
C GLY A 69 1.84 3.94 4.59
N ASP A 70 2.17 5.04 5.27
CA ASP A 70 1.67 5.40 6.59
C ASP A 70 1.90 4.25 7.58
N ASN A 71 3.19 3.90 7.67
CA ASN A 71 3.67 2.70 8.36
C ASN A 71 3.64 2.86 9.88
N PHE A 72 3.75 4.11 10.37
CA PHE A 72 3.74 4.44 11.80
C PHE A 72 3.04 5.79 12.04
N TYR A 73 1.91 5.79 12.71
CA TYR A 73 1.16 7.00 13.08
C TYR A 73 1.65 7.60 14.37
N GLU A 74 1.47 8.93 14.57
CA GLU A 74 0.98 9.93 13.59
C GLU A 74 2.13 10.56 12.81
N ASN A 75 3.38 10.39 13.26
CA ASN A 75 4.53 11.19 12.84
C ASN A 75 5.69 10.34 12.31
N GLY A 76 5.46 9.06 11.93
CA GLY A 76 6.54 8.18 11.52
C GLY A 76 7.42 7.71 12.69
N VAL A 77 8.70 7.47 12.43
CA VAL A 77 9.68 7.00 13.44
C VAL A 77 10.97 7.80 13.37
N THR A 78 11.66 7.89 14.52
CA THR A 78 13.03 8.40 14.63
C THR A 78 14.02 7.25 14.79
N LYS A 79 15.31 7.56 14.81
CA LYS A 79 16.36 6.56 15.15
C LYS A 79 16.18 5.96 16.54
N ASP A 80 15.66 6.76 17.48
CA ASP A 80 15.49 6.34 18.88
C ASP A 80 14.22 5.52 19.07
N THR A 81 13.16 5.78 18.29
CA THR A 81 11.85 5.12 18.45
C THR A 81 11.64 3.95 17.50
N VAL A 82 12.38 3.84 16.41
CA VAL A 82 12.13 2.85 15.35
C VAL A 82 12.08 1.41 15.84
N ASN A 83 13.03 1.01 16.70
CA ASN A 83 13.11 -0.37 17.17
C ASN A 83 11.92 -0.76 18.04
N GLU A 84 11.47 0.14 18.92
CA GLU A 84 10.33 -0.09 19.78
C GLU A 84 9.03 -0.13 18.96
N LEU A 85 8.81 0.89 18.14
CA LEU A 85 7.59 1.00 17.34
C LEU A 85 7.48 -0.12 16.29
N PHE A 86 8.59 -0.51 15.71
CA PHE A 86 8.62 -1.67 14.81
C PHE A 86 8.19 -2.95 15.53
N LYS A 87 8.69 -3.17 16.76
CA LYS A 87 8.29 -4.32 17.57
C LYS A 87 6.82 -4.26 17.96
N THR A 88 6.35 -3.12 18.48
CA THR A 88 4.99 -2.99 19.03
C THR A 88 3.92 -2.90 17.95
N ASN A 89 4.13 -2.09 16.91
CA ASN A 89 3.12 -1.78 15.90
C ASN A 89 3.24 -2.62 14.63
N PHE A 90 4.35 -3.34 14.43
CA PHE A 90 4.48 -4.21 13.27
C PHE A 90 4.70 -5.68 13.66
N LEU A 91 5.78 -6.03 14.37
CA LEU A 91 6.09 -7.44 14.63
C LEU A 91 5.04 -8.13 15.51
N ASN A 92 4.60 -7.48 16.59
CA ASN A 92 3.61 -8.05 17.51
C ASN A 92 2.23 -8.17 16.84
N ILE A 93 1.93 -7.37 15.83
CA ILE A 93 0.65 -7.34 15.15
C ILE A 93 0.66 -8.26 13.93
N PHE A 94 1.58 -8.04 13.01
CA PHE A 94 1.62 -8.71 11.70
C PHE A 94 2.63 -9.89 11.64
N GLY A 95 3.30 -10.20 12.75
CA GLY A 95 4.29 -11.25 12.80
C GLY A 95 3.78 -12.62 12.35
N ASN A 96 2.51 -12.92 12.63
CA ASN A 96 1.85 -14.17 12.28
C ASN A 96 1.22 -14.20 10.88
N VAL A 97 1.26 -13.09 10.13
CA VAL A 97 0.71 -13.05 8.76
C VAL A 97 1.63 -13.80 7.80
N GLY A 98 1.27 -15.02 7.42
CA GLY A 98 2.10 -15.93 6.65
C GLY A 98 3.32 -16.43 7.45
N THR A 99 4.22 -17.15 6.78
CA THR A 99 5.47 -17.61 7.42
C THR A 99 6.43 -16.46 7.69
N LYS A 100 7.46 -16.72 8.49
CA LYS A 100 8.53 -15.73 8.80
C LYS A 100 9.26 -15.22 7.54
N ASP A 101 9.23 -15.98 6.45
CA ASP A 101 9.94 -15.68 5.21
C ASP A 101 9.10 -14.94 4.17
N VAL A 102 7.81 -14.68 4.46
CA VAL A 102 6.94 -13.88 3.59
C VAL A 102 7.37 -12.40 3.64
N PRO A 103 7.93 -11.84 2.55
CA PRO A 103 8.42 -10.48 2.54
C PRO A 103 7.27 -9.46 2.51
N TRP A 104 7.46 -8.35 3.24
CA TRP A 104 6.61 -7.17 3.22
C TRP A 104 7.35 -6.04 2.49
N TYR A 105 7.04 -5.86 1.22
CA TYR A 105 7.61 -4.79 0.40
C TYR A 105 6.89 -3.47 0.71
N THR A 106 7.64 -2.53 1.25
CA THR A 106 7.11 -1.31 1.87
C THR A 106 7.49 -0.07 1.09
N VAL A 107 6.57 0.89 1.01
CA VAL A 107 6.83 2.28 0.60
C VAL A 107 6.49 3.24 1.74
N ALA A 108 6.94 4.48 1.66
CA ALA A 108 6.54 5.53 2.59
C ALA A 108 5.18 6.14 2.23
N GLY A 109 4.41 6.52 3.25
CA GLY A 109 3.28 7.44 3.16
C GLY A 109 3.64 8.83 3.69
N ASN A 110 2.67 9.75 3.72
CA ASN A 110 2.94 11.12 4.16
C ASN A 110 3.22 11.22 5.66
N ARG A 111 2.66 10.32 6.47
CA ARG A 111 2.93 10.29 7.92
C ARG A 111 4.35 9.87 8.23
N ASP A 112 4.95 9.02 7.42
CA ASP A 112 6.33 8.59 7.56
C ASP A 112 7.34 9.73 7.36
N TYR A 113 6.88 10.87 6.79
CA TYR A 113 7.68 12.09 6.55
C TYR A 113 7.46 13.21 7.58
N HIS A 114 6.72 12.98 8.65
CA HIS A 114 6.34 14.06 9.57
C HIS A 114 7.42 14.47 10.58
N HIS A 115 8.45 13.66 10.83
CA HIS A 115 9.54 14.05 11.74
C HIS A 115 10.46 15.10 11.13
N LEU A 116 10.78 16.15 11.94
CA LEU A 116 11.42 17.38 11.49
C LEU A 116 12.88 17.55 11.96
N ASP A 117 13.50 16.54 12.57
CA ASP A 117 14.77 16.67 13.28
C ASP A 117 16.02 16.80 12.36
N GLY A 118 15.84 17.31 11.14
CA GLY A 118 16.94 17.53 10.20
C GLY A 118 17.56 16.24 9.61
N TYR A 119 16.98 15.10 9.90
CA TYR A 119 17.29 13.80 9.32
C TYR A 119 16.33 13.46 8.18
N ASP A 120 16.72 12.56 7.29
CA ASP A 120 15.79 11.94 6.36
C ASP A 120 14.78 11.09 7.16
N PRO A 121 13.49 11.46 7.19
CA PRO A 121 12.53 10.87 8.12
C PRO A 121 12.21 9.40 7.82
N ILE A 122 12.46 8.92 6.60
CA ILE A 122 12.27 7.51 6.24
C ILE A 122 13.54 6.66 6.38
N ALA A 123 14.70 7.30 6.63
CA ALA A 123 15.96 6.58 6.79
C ALA A 123 15.93 5.49 7.87
N PRO A 124 15.36 5.73 9.07
CA PRO A 124 15.29 4.68 10.09
C PRO A 124 14.49 3.46 9.61
N GLN A 125 13.46 3.63 8.79
CA GLN A 125 12.67 2.52 8.25
C GLN A 125 13.43 1.76 7.15
N ILE A 126 14.22 2.46 6.33
CA ILE A 126 15.06 1.86 5.27
C ILE A 126 16.24 1.10 5.88
N GLU A 127 16.80 1.61 6.97
CA GLU A 127 17.90 0.99 7.70
C GLU A 127 17.47 -0.23 8.53
N MET A 128 16.17 -0.46 8.70
CA MET A 128 15.63 -1.64 9.37
C MET A 128 15.95 -2.89 8.56
N ILE A 129 16.86 -3.70 9.08
CA ILE A 129 17.27 -4.95 8.44
C ILE A 129 16.77 -6.13 9.28
N GLY A 130 16.04 -7.03 8.65
CA GLY A 130 15.65 -8.31 9.24
C GLY A 130 14.16 -8.60 9.24
N GLY A 131 13.84 -9.86 9.40
CA GLY A 131 12.47 -10.36 9.38
C GLY A 131 11.76 -10.16 8.02
N LYS A 132 10.48 -9.87 8.09
CA LYS A 132 9.62 -9.71 6.90
C LYS A 132 9.75 -8.35 6.23
N TRP A 133 10.25 -7.34 6.95
CA TRP A 133 10.29 -5.96 6.48
C TRP A 133 11.31 -5.76 5.36
N THR A 134 10.85 -5.21 4.24
CA THR A 134 11.70 -4.94 3.07
C THR A 134 11.39 -3.55 2.54
N PHE A 135 12.21 -2.58 2.93
CA PHE A 135 12.13 -1.20 2.47
C PHE A 135 13.53 -0.71 2.08
N PRO A 136 14.03 -1.12 0.90
CA PRO A 136 15.45 -0.97 0.57
C PRO A 136 15.83 0.42 0.06
N ALA A 137 14.84 1.19 -0.42
CA ALA A 137 15.02 2.53 -0.98
C ALA A 137 13.65 3.23 -1.09
N PRO A 138 13.58 4.56 -1.23
CA PRO A 138 12.30 5.28 -1.38
C PRO A 138 11.46 4.77 -2.56
N TYR A 139 12.12 4.36 -3.64
CA TYR A 139 11.47 3.71 -4.78
C TYR A 139 12.37 2.63 -5.37
N TYR A 140 11.77 1.53 -5.82
CA TYR A 140 12.48 0.33 -6.25
C TYR A 140 11.57 -0.61 -7.04
N ILE A 141 12.12 -1.71 -7.55
CA ILE A 141 11.40 -2.72 -8.31
C ILE A 141 11.30 -4.01 -7.50
N VAL A 142 10.14 -4.63 -7.51
CA VAL A 142 9.92 -6.02 -7.09
C VAL A 142 9.52 -6.83 -8.31
N HIS A 143 10.26 -7.88 -8.61
CA HIS A 143 10.04 -8.74 -9.77
C HIS A 143 9.97 -10.21 -9.37
N TYR A 144 8.94 -10.89 -9.82
CA TYR A 144 8.80 -12.34 -9.64
C TYR A 144 8.61 -13.04 -10.98
N ASN A 145 9.36 -14.15 -11.16
CA ASN A 145 8.99 -15.17 -12.11
C ASN A 145 8.26 -16.28 -11.35
N PHE A 146 7.11 -16.70 -11.84
CA PHE A 146 6.27 -17.70 -11.21
C PHE A 146 5.59 -18.61 -12.25
N GLY A 147 4.92 -19.65 -11.80
CA GLY A 147 4.43 -20.73 -12.61
C GLY A 147 5.25 -22.00 -12.34
N ILE A 148 4.75 -23.16 -12.73
CA ILE A 148 5.46 -24.44 -12.50
C ILE A 148 6.79 -24.46 -13.28
N ASN A 149 6.84 -23.83 -14.44
CA ASN A 149 8.04 -23.69 -15.27
C ASN A 149 8.56 -22.23 -15.29
N LEU A 150 8.17 -21.40 -14.33
CA LEU A 150 8.51 -19.97 -14.26
C LEU A 150 8.10 -19.18 -15.52
N GLU A 151 7.02 -19.62 -16.17
CA GLU A 151 6.55 -19.11 -17.46
C GLU A 151 5.81 -17.78 -17.40
N LYS A 152 5.61 -17.24 -16.19
CA LYS A 152 4.97 -15.97 -15.95
C LYS A 152 5.86 -15.03 -15.15
N SER A 153 5.74 -13.75 -15.46
CA SER A 153 6.46 -12.69 -14.77
C SER A 153 5.52 -11.58 -14.31
N VAL A 154 5.79 -11.07 -13.12
CA VAL A 154 5.13 -9.87 -12.58
C VAL A 154 6.17 -8.87 -12.10
N ARG A 155 5.89 -7.60 -12.35
CA ARG A 155 6.67 -6.48 -11.83
C ARG A 155 5.78 -5.51 -11.09
N PHE A 156 6.19 -5.18 -9.86
CA PHE A 156 5.66 -4.08 -9.08
C PHE A 156 6.70 -2.97 -9.07
N VAL A 157 6.32 -1.81 -9.59
CA VAL A 157 7.11 -0.58 -9.53
C VAL A 157 6.67 0.15 -8.27
N MET A 158 7.48 0.05 -7.22
CA MET A 158 7.24 0.65 -5.92
C MET A 158 7.67 2.11 -5.98
N VAL A 159 6.75 3.05 -5.77
CA VAL A 159 7.00 4.49 -5.91
C VAL A 159 6.73 5.24 -4.61
N ASP A 160 7.57 6.19 -4.30
CA ASP A 160 7.33 7.16 -3.25
C ASP A 160 6.53 8.34 -3.81
N THR A 161 5.24 8.33 -3.57
CA THR A 161 4.34 9.37 -4.09
C THR A 161 4.47 10.70 -3.36
N VAL A 162 5.04 10.72 -2.17
CA VAL A 162 5.32 11.98 -1.44
C VAL A 162 6.43 12.75 -2.14
N ILE A 163 7.53 12.07 -2.50
CA ILE A 163 8.61 12.65 -3.31
C ILE A 163 8.13 12.94 -4.73
N LEU A 164 7.47 11.97 -5.37
CA LEU A 164 7.02 12.07 -6.76
C LEU A 164 6.13 13.30 -6.99
N CYS A 165 5.24 13.60 -6.03
CA CYS A 165 4.30 14.70 -6.13
C CYS A 165 4.79 16.01 -5.48
N GLY A 166 6.00 16.04 -4.97
CA GLY A 166 6.64 17.25 -4.43
C GLY A 166 5.98 17.80 -3.17
N ARG A 167 5.57 16.94 -2.23
CA ARG A 167 4.63 17.33 -1.19
C ARG A 167 5.14 17.38 0.24
N ASN A 168 6.41 17.32 0.44
CA ASN A 168 6.93 17.38 1.79
C ASN A 168 7.21 18.82 2.27
N ARG A 169 6.17 19.61 2.51
CA ARG A 169 6.28 20.98 3.03
C ARG A 169 6.98 21.08 4.40
N ARG A 170 6.95 20.00 5.18
CA ARG A 170 7.49 20.01 6.55
C ARG A 170 8.98 19.71 6.64
N MET A 171 9.61 19.22 5.58
CA MET A 171 11.06 18.95 5.57
C MET A 171 11.95 20.19 5.53
N PHE A 172 11.40 21.38 5.26
CA PHE A 172 12.20 22.59 5.02
C PHE A 172 11.58 23.81 5.68
N ASN A 173 12.40 24.54 6.41
CA ASN A 173 12.02 25.80 7.08
C ASN A 173 11.87 26.98 6.12
N ASP A 174 12.26 26.83 4.85
CA ASP A 174 12.23 27.86 3.83
C ASP A 174 11.52 27.37 2.57
N GLU A 175 10.44 28.06 2.20
CA GLU A 175 9.57 27.71 1.08
C GLU A 175 10.25 27.77 -0.29
N LYS A 176 11.29 28.59 -0.43
CA LYS A 176 12.03 28.77 -1.70
C LYS A 176 13.04 27.64 -1.96
N THR A 177 13.83 27.28 -0.96
CA THR A 177 14.79 26.16 -1.01
C THR A 177 14.05 24.82 -1.15
N PHE A 178 12.94 24.68 -0.49
CA PHE A 178 12.00 23.58 -0.64
C PHE A 178 11.60 23.37 -2.11
N THR A 179 11.21 24.44 -2.79
CA THR A 179 10.62 24.33 -4.11
C THR A 179 11.59 23.77 -5.16
N GLU A 180 12.84 24.21 -5.16
CA GLU A 180 13.82 23.77 -6.18
C GLU A 180 14.34 22.34 -5.93
N GLU A 181 14.65 22.00 -4.69
CA GLU A 181 15.20 20.68 -4.37
C GLU A 181 14.17 19.58 -4.52
N ILE A 182 12.94 19.84 -4.08
CA ILE A 182 11.83 18.90 -4.24
C ILE A 182 11.45 18.71 -5.71
N LYS A 183 11.43 19.77 -6.50
CA LYS A 183 11.22 19.65 -7.96
C LYS A 183 12.27 18.75 -8.58
N LYS A 184 13.55 18.97 -8.25
CA LYS A 184 14.65 18.15 -8.76
C LYS A 184 14.52 16.67 -8.37
N LYS A 185 14.15 16.39 -7.11
CA LYS A 185 13.89 15.02 -6.64
C LYS A 185 12.68 14.41 -7.35
N SER A 186 11.59 15.15 -7.50
CA SER A 186 10.39 14.73 -8.21
C SER A 186 10.69 14.40 -9.68
N GLU A 187 11.41 15.27 -10.41
CA GLU A 187 11.75 15.01 -11.80
C GLU A 187 12.63 13.78 -11.97
N LYS A 188 13.66 13.60 -11.14
CA LYS A 188 14.50 12.39 -11.15
C LYS A 188 13.66 11.12 -10.92
N HIS A 189 12.68 11.19 -10.02
CA HIS A 189 11.81 10.06 -9.73
C HIS A 189 10.87 9.78 -10.92
N PHE A 190 10.32 10.82 -11.58
CA PHE A 190 9.53 10.66 -12.81
C PHE A 190 10.34 10.07 -13.96
N GLU A 191 11.57 10.52 -14.17
CA GLU A 191 12.49 9.97 -15.19
C GLU A 191 12.75 8.48 -14.93
N TRP A 192 13.05 8.13 -13.69
CA TRP A 192 13.24 6.72 -13.30
C TRP A 192 11.97 5.90 -13.53
N LEU A 193 10.81 6.40 -13.08
CA LEU A 193 9.52 5.71 -13.25
C LEU A 193 9.22 5.46 -14.73
N GLU A 194 9.36 6.46 -15.58
CA GLU A 194 9.12 6.33 -17.01
C GLU A 194 10.03 5.30 -17.65
N ASN A 195 11.31 5.29 -17.30
CA ASN A 195 12.29 4.32 -17.80
C ASN A 195 11.92 2.88 -17.36
N GLU A 196 11.57 2.67 -16.09
CA GLU A 196 11.18 1.35 -15.58
C GLU A 196 9.89 0.84 -16.22
N LEU A 197 8.89 1.70 -16.40
CA LEU A 197 7.64 1.34 -17.07
C LEU A 197 7.87 0.99 -18.56
N LYS A 198 8.72 1.73 -19.24
CA LYS A 198 9.10 1.49 -20.64
C LYS A 198 9.80 0.13 -20.80
N LEU A 199 10.70 -0.22 -19.90
CA LEU A 199 11.38 -1.51 -19.89
C LEU A 199 10.40 -2.65 -19.57
N ALA A 200 9.58 -2.48 -18.53
CA ALA A 200 8.64 -3.49 -18.07
C ALA A 200 7.55 -3.82 -19.10
N ASN A 201 6.99 -2.82 -19.76
CA ASN A 201 5.93 -3.01 -20.75
C ASN A 201 6.30 -3.96 -21.89
N LYS A 202 7.59 -4.18 -22.13
CA LYS A 202 8.11 -5.07 -23.18
C LYS A 202 8.50 -6.46 -22.66
N SER A 203 8.64 -6.64 -21.35
CA SER A 203 9.33 -7.79 -20.78
C SER A 203 8.56 -8.56 -19.72
N VAL A 204 7.39 -8.09 -19.28
CA VAL A 204 6.64 -8.77 -18.22
C VAL A 204 5.18 -9.04 -18.60
N ASP A 205 4.62 -10.13 -18.05
CA ASP A 205 3.21 -10.50 -18.27
C ASP A 205 2.25 -9.59 -17.47
N PHE A 206 2.66 -9.18 -16.25
CA PHE A 206 1.85 -8.38 -15.34
C PHE A 206 2.65 -7.20 -14.82
N LEU A 207 2.20 -5.99 -15.10
CA LEU A 207 2.82 -4.75 -14.67
C LEU A 207 1.88 -3.99 -13.73
N PHE A 208 2.35 -3.72 -12.51
CA PHE A 208 1.67 -2.92 -11.49
C PHE A 208 2.56 -1.78 -11.03
N VAL A 209 1.92 -0.70 -10.59
CA VAL A 209 2.57 0.37 -9.84
C VAL A 209 1.94 0.43 -8.46
N ALA A 210 2.74 0.61 -7.43
CA ALA A 210 2.30 0.66 -6.04
C ALA A 210 2.92 1.86 -5.34
N GLY A 211 2.09 2.66 -4.67
CA GLY A 211 2.51 3.86 -3.95
C GLY A 211 1.47 4.23 -2.90
N HIS A 212 1.63 5.37 -2.22
CA HIS A 212 0.74 5.73 -1.13
C HIS A 212 -0.46 6.57 -1.57
N TYR A 213 -0.25 7.73 -2.23
CA TYR A 213 -1.36 8.62 -2.62
C TYR A 213 -2.21 8.02 -3.73
N PRO A 214 -3.56 8.01 -3.62
CA PRO A 214 -4.45 7.57 -4.70
C PRO A 214 -4.50 8.58 -5.84
N LEU A 215 -4.86 8.14 -7.05
CA LEU A 215 -4.97 9.02 -8.23
C LEU A 215 -6.08 10.07 -8.13
N TYR A 216 -7.14 9.75 -7.41
CA TYR A 216 -8.31 10.60 -7.22
C TYR A 216 -8.56 10.71 -5.73
N VAL A 217 -8.27 11.87 -5.16
CA VAL A 217 -8.45 12.20 -3.75
C VAL A 217 -9.71 13.04 -3.58
N THR A 218 -10.53 12.71 -2.60
CA THR A 218 -11.88 13.26 -2.45
C THR A 218 -11.99 14.45 -1.50
N ASP A 219 -11.01 14.63 -0.62
CA ASP A 219 -11.07 15.63 0.47
C ASP A 219 -10.81 17.09 0.04
N GLY A 220 -10.95 17.39 -1.25
CA GLY A 220 -10.64 18.72 -1.80
C GLY A 220 -9.15 19.04 -1.75
N ASP A 221 -8.35 18.10 -1.36
CA ASP A 221 -6.93 18.26 -1.25
C ASP A 221 -6.29 18.35 -2.63
N ARG A 222 -5.82 19.54 -2.96
CA ARG A 222 -5.01 19.80 -4.16
C ARG A 222 -3.69 18.99 -4.16
N ARG A 223 -3.58 17.98 -3.29
CA ARG A 223 -2.36 17.24 -2.98
C ARG A 223 -1.85 16.39 -4.12
N PHE A 224 -2.69 15.97 -5.05
CA PHE A 224 -2.21 15.16 -6.17
C PHE A 224 -1.90 16.00 -7.41
N THR A 225 -1.04 17.03 -7.25
CA THR A 225 -0.64 17.90 -8.38
C THR A 225 0.05 17.15 -9.51
N CYS A 226 0.64 16.00 -9.22
CA CYS A 226 1.30 15.14 -10.20
C CYS A 226 0.35 14.14 -10.88
N ALA A 227 -0.93 14.07 -10.48
CA ALA A 227 -1.88 13.05 -10.94
C ALA A 227 -2.01 12.96 -12.47
N LYS A 228 -2.00 14.10 -13.16
CA LYS A 228 -2.13 14.12 -14.62
C LYS A 228 -0.97 13.41 -15.30
N ARG A 229 0.27 13.78 -14.96
CA ARG A 229 1.50 13.18 -15.53
C ARG A 229 1.59 11.71 -15.15
N PHE A 230 1.33 11.40 -13.89
CA PHE A 230 1.38 10.04 -13.38
C PHE A 230 0.36 9.12 -14.07
N ASN A 231 -0.91 9.56 -14.15
CA ASN A 231 -1.97 8.80 -14.83
C ASN A 231 -1.65 8.58 -16.32
N GLU A 232 -1.03 9.57 -16.99
CA GLU A 232 -0.61 9.42 -18.38
C GLU A 232 0.48 8.35 -18.53
N LEU A 233 1.47 8.30 -17.64
CA LEU A 233 2.49 7.24 -17.64
C LEU A 233 1.87 5.85 -17.44
N LEU A 234 0.95 5.71 -16.47
CA LEU A 234 0.26 4.44 -16.25
C LEU A 234 -0.50 3.97 -17.50
N ARG A 235 -1.17 4.90 -18.19
CA ARG A 235 -1.93 4.64 -19.41
C ARG A 235 -1.04 4.23 -20.58
N VAL A 236 -0.02 5.04 -20.88
CA VAL A 236 0.88 4.84 -22.04
C VAL A 236 1.62 3.52 -21.93
N HIS A 237 2.06 3.17 -20.71
CA HIS A 237 2.79 1.94 -20.46
C HIS A 237 1.89 0.74 -20.11
N LYS A 238 0.56 0.87 -20.27
CA LYS A 238 -0.41 -0.22 -20.09
C LYS A 238 -0.30 -0.90 -18.73
N VAL A 239 -0.09 -0.10 -17.68
CA VAL A 239 -0.08 -0.59 -16.30
C VAL A 239 -1.45 -1.20 -16.00
N ARG A 240 -1.47 -2.44 -15.49
CA ARG A 240 -2.72 -3.17 -15.23
C ARG A 240 -3.51 -2.57 -14.09
N ALA A 241 -2.82 -2.21 -13.02
CA ALA A 241 -3.44 -1.50 -11.91
C ALA A 241 -2.41 -0.63 -11.18
N TYR A 242 -2.92 0.44 -10.60
CA TYR A 242 -2.26 1.23 -9.57
C TYR A 242 -2.85 0.86 -8.21
N LEU A 243 -1.97 0.54 -7.25
CA LEU A 243 -2.30 0.14 -5.89
C LEU A 243 -1.89 1.27 -4.94
N SER A 244 -2.78 1.68 -4.04
CA SER A 244 -2.55 2.84 -3.16
C SER A 244 -3.20 2.70 -1.80
N GLY A 245 -2.94 3.65 -0.90
CA GLY A 245 -3.51 3.82 0.43
C GLY A 245 -4.03 5.23 0.65
N HIS A 246 -3.65 5.85 1.78
CA HIS A 246 -3.88 7.23 2.19
C HIS A 246 -5.32 7.55 2.57
N GLU A 247 -6.30 7.17 1.80
CA GLU A 247 -7.69 7.28 2.19
C GLU A 247 -8.07 6.02 2.97
N HIS A 248 -8.50 6.19 4.21
CA HIS A 248 -8.76 5.09 5.15
C HIS A 248 -10.03 4.31 4.79
N ASN A 249 -10.04 3.77 3.59
CA ASN A 249 -11.15 2.99 3.04
C ASN A 249 -10.63 1.96 2.02
N LEU A 250 -11.56 1.16 1.49
CA LEU A 250 -11.28 0.28 0.36
C LEU A 250 -12.03 0.79 -0.86
N LYS A 251 -11.32 1.08 -1.96
CA LYS A 251 -11.93 1.57 -3.21
C LYS A 251 -11.40 0.86 -4.44
N HIS A 252 -12.28 0.73 -5.43
CA HIS A 252 -11.92 0.39 -6.79
C HIS A 252 -12.46 1.42 -7.76
N LEU A 253 -11.57 2.00 -8.53
CA LEU A 253 -11.92 2.91 -9.61
C LEU A 253 -11.34 2.40 -10.93
N VAL A 254 -11.98 2.79 -12.04
CA VAL A 254 -11.44 2.58 -13.38
C VAL A 254 -11.34 3.92 -14.07
N THR A 255 -10.12 4.34 -14.40
CA THR A 255 -9.90 5.63 -15.05
C THR A 255 -10.59 5.68 -16.43
N LYS A 256 -10.79 6.88 -16.98
CA LYS A 256 -11.34 7.06 -18.35
C LYS A 256 -10.57 6.29 -19.42
N PHE A 257 -9.34 5.90 -19.13
CA PHE A 257 -8.45 5.17 -20.03
C PHE A 257 -8.30 3.68 -19.68
N GLY A 258 -9.14 3.17 -18.77
CA GLY A 258 -9.17 1.75 -18.41
C GLY A 258 -8.11 1.31 -17.40
N VAL A 259 -7.30 2.22 -16.84
CA VAL A 259 -6.38 1.87 -15.75
C VAL A 259 -7.19 1.58 -14.50
N GLN A 260 -6.95 0.41 -13.90
CA GLN A 260 -7.57 0.02 -12.64
C GLN A 260 -6.85 0.72 -11.48
N VAL A 261 -7.58 1.23 -10.51
CA VAL A 261 -7.03 1.86 -9.30
C VAL A 261 -7.65 1.22 -8.07
N PHE A 262 -6.82 0.71 -7.18
CA PHE A 262 -7.23 0.10 -5.93
C PHE A 262 -6.68 0.90 -4.77
N VAL A 263 -7.54 1.28 -3.83
CA VAL A 263 -7.17 1.86 -2.53
C VAL A 263 -7.34 0.79 -1.47
N ALA A 264 -6.30 0.55 -0.68
CA ALA A 264 -6.23 -0.45 0.39
C ALA A 264 -5.88 0.21 1.74
N GLY A 265 -6.38 1.42 1.99
CA GLY A 265 -6.00 2.27 3.12
C GLY A 265 -6.71 1.97 4.44
N ALA A 266 -7.37 0.82 4.56
CA ALA A 266 -8.12 0.44 5.75
C ALA A 266 -7.33 -0.47 6.72
N GLY A 267 -6.00 -0.33 6.78
CA GLY A 267 -5.12 -1.23 7.53
C GLY A 267 -5.18 -1.10 9.04
N SER A 268 -5.51 0.07 9.58
CA SER A 268 -5.61 0.29 11.03
C SER A 268 -6.92 0.92 11.48
N ARG A 269 -7.56 1.68 10.60
CA ARG A 269 -8.82 2.39 10.88
C ARG A 269 -9.57 2.65 9.58
N MET A 270 -10.85 2.98 9.71
CA MET A 270 -11.67 3.42 8.59
C MET A 270 -12.23 4.80 8.87
N GLU A 271 -12.26 5.64 7.86
CA GLU A 271 -12.95 6.91 7.92
C GLU A 271 -14.34 6.77 7.34
N SER A 272 -15.33 7.31 8.06
CA SER A 272 -16.68 7.43 7.54
C SER A 272 -16.66 8.40 6.35
N ALA A 273 -16.89 7.91 5.17
CA ALA A 273 -16.99 8.76 4.01
C ALA A 273 -18.45 9.19 3.82
N ASN A 274 -18.74 10.48 3.82
CA ASN A 274 -19.96 10.99 3.21
C ASN A 274 -19.92 10.67 1.71
N GLU A 275 -21.04 10.30 1.11
CA GLU A 275 -21.13 9.89 -0.31
C GLU A 275 -20.43 10.84 -1.27
N GLU A 276 -20.45 12.15 -0.99
CA GLU A 276 -19.79 13.20 -1.76
C GLU A 276 -18.24 13.16 -1.69
N LYS A 277 -17.67 12.34 -0.78
CA LYS A 277 -16.23 12.29 -0.55
C LYS A 277 -15.52 11.08 -1.15
N HIS A 278 -16.21 10.23 -1.90
CA HIS A 278 -15.57 9.03 -2.43
C HIS A 278 -14.75 9.27 -3.70
N VAL A 279 -15.16 10.24 -4.49
CA VAL A 279 -14.46 10.68 -5.71
C VAL A 279 -14.72 12.15 -5.96
N PRO A 280 -13.82 12.87 -6.63
CA PRO A 280 -14.05 14.25 -7.00
C PRO A 280 -15.30 14.40 -7.88
N LYS A 281 -16.02 15.51 -7.74
CA LYS A 281 -17.21 15.82 -8.53
C LYS A 281 -16.95 15.65 -10.04
N GLY A 282 -17.81 14.89 -10.71
CA GLY A 282 -17.71 14.58 -12.14
C GLY A 282 -16.87 13.33 -12.45
N TYR A 283 -16.43 12.60 -11.42
CA TYR A 283 -15.69 11.34 -11.56
C TYR A 283 -16.45 10.13 -10.97
N GLU A 284 -17.69 10.29 -10.57
CA GLU A 284 -18.54 9.30 -9.92
C GLU A 284 -18.66 8.01 -10.75
N SER A 285 -18.72 8.15 -12.08
CA SER A 285 -18.81 7.01 -13.01
C SER A 285 -17.57 6.11 -13.01
N LEU A 286 -16.45 6.60 -12.50
CA LEU A 286 -15.21 5.83 -12.39
C LEU A 286 -15.23 4.88 -11.19
N LEU A 287 -16.02 5.18 -10.16
CA LEU A 287 -16.13 4.37 -8.95
C LEU A 287 -16.84 3.05 -9.26
N LYS A 288 -16.24 1.93 -8.90
CA LYS A 288 -16.77 0.57 -9.09
C LYS A 288 -17.10 -0.11 -7.77
N PHE A 289 -16.38 0.27 -6.73
CA PHE A 289 -16.57 -0.25 -5.37
C PHE A 289 -16.02 0.75 -4.37
N VAL A 290 -16.67 0.86 -3.23
CA VAL A 290 -16.19 1.58 -2.05
C VAL A 290 -16.69 0.86 -0.79
N TYR A 291 -15.84 0.85 0.25
CA TYR A 291 -16.19 0.34 1.54
C TYR A 291 -15.50 1.16 2.64
N PRO A 292 -16.24 1.66 3.62
CA PRO A 292 -17.70 1.56 3.75
C PRO A 292 -18.42 2.37 2.67
N ASP A 293 -19.58 1.87 2.21
CA ASP A 293 -20.40 2.47 1.15
C ASP A 293 -21.35 3.56 1.68
N SER A 294 -21.60 3.58 2.97
CA SER A 294 -22.41 4.58 3.65
C SER A 294 -22.01 4.72 5.11
N VAL A 295 -22.32 5.90 5.67
CA VAL A 295 -22.02 6.23 7.06
C VAL A 295 -23.04 5.57 7.98
N LYS A 296 -22.77 4.36 8.43
CA LYS A 296 -23.22 3.96 9.76
C LYS A 296 -22.30 4.64 10.77
N LYS A 297 -22.78 4.87 11.98
CA LYS A 297 -22.02 5.60 13.01
C LYS A 297 -20.61 5.03 13.14
N PRO A 298 -19.55 5.86 13.27
CA PRO A 298 -18.17 5.40 13.34
C PRO A 298 -17.91 4.32 14.37
N GLU A 299 -18.63 4.34 15.49
CA GLU A 299 -18.57 3.36 16.56
C GLU A 299 -19.15 1.98 16.21
N GLU A 300 -19.89 1.83 15.11
CA GLU A 300 -20.44 0.57 14.64
C GLU A 300 -19.52 -0.18 13.66
N TYR A 301 -18.45 0.48 13.22
CA TYR A 301 -17.45 -0.14 12.35
C TYR A 301 -16.24 -0.59 13.17
N LEU A 302 -16.20 -1.86 13.51
CA LEU A 302 -14.93 -2.56 13.77
C LEU A 302 -14.16 -2.60 12.44
N GLY A 303 -13.71 -1.40 12.02
CA GLY A 303 -13.42 -1.13 10.65
C GLY A 303 -11.99 -1.42 10.29
N GLY A 304 -11.84 -2.19 9.25
CA GLY A 304 -10.57 -2.42 8.59
C GLY A 304 -10.72 -3.34 7.41
N GLY A 305 -9.62 -3.52 6.70
CA GLY A 305 -9.58 -4.44 5.58
C GLY A 305 -8.33 -4.27 4.74
N PHE A 306 -8.18 -5.12 3.75
CA PHE A 306 -7.08 -5.14 2.81
C PHE A 306 -7.53 -5.67 1.45
N VAL A 307 -6.64 -5.70 0.48
CA VAL A 307 -6.89 -6.31 -0.83
C VAL A 307 -6.11 -7.61 -0.95
N ALA A 308 -6.78 -8.72 -1.26
CA ALA A 308 -6.15 -9.97 -1.65
C ALA A 308 -6.04 -10.06 -3.17
N MET A 309 -4.85 -10.36 -3.67
CA MET A 309 -4.55 -10.50 -5.09
C MET A 309 -4.06 -11.92 -5.37
N GLU A 310 -4.64 -12.56 -6.36
CA GLU A 310 -4.18 -13.85 -6.88
C GLU A 310 -3.85 -13.71 -8.37
N MET A 311 -2.68 -14.20 -8.79
CA MET A 311 -2.29 -14.35 -10.18
C MET A 311 -2.15 -15.82 -10.51
N ASP A 312 -2.85 -16.26 -11.56
CA ASP A 312 -2.86 -17.66 -12.00
C ASP A 312 -2.03 -17.78 -13.28
N ALA A 313 -0.95 -18.53 -13.22
CA ALA A 313 -0.01 -18.71 -14.33
C ALA A 313 -0.68 -19.39 -15.53
N LYS A 314 -1.53 -20.42 -15.28
CA LYS A 314 -2.23 -21.16 -16.35
C LYS A 314 -3.30 -20.32 -17.04
N LYS A 315 -4.10 -19.59 -16.25
CA LYS A 315 -5.21 -18.79 -16.77
C LYS A 315 -4.79 -17.47 -17.34
N LYS A 316 -3.53 -17.03 -17.13
CA LYS A 316 -3.02 -15.71 -17.49
C LYS A 316 -3.91 -14.56 -16.97
N LYS A 317 -4.51 -14.75 -15.80
CA LYS A 317 -5.46 -13.84 -15.16
C LYS A 317 -4.98 -13.42 -13.79
N GLN A 318 -5.36 -12.22 -13.41
CA GLN A 318 -5.28 -11.72 -12.04
C GLN A 318 -6.69 -11.53 -11.49
N LYS A 319 -6.82 -11.74 -10.19
CA LYS A 319 -8.03 -11.42 -9.42
C LYS A 319 -7.62 -10.59 -8.22
N LEU A 320 -8.28 -9.44 -8.03
CA LEU A 320 -8.17 -8.65 -6.81
C LEU A 320 -9.51 -8.71 -6.08
N THR A 321 -9.46 -8.98 -4.80
CA THR A 321 -10.63 -9.12 -3.95
C THR A 321 -10.47 -8.24 -2.73
N PHE A 322 -11.44 -7.39 -2.45
CA PHE A 322 -11.49 -6.65 -1.20
C PHE A 322 -11.89 -7.59 -0.06
N MET A 323 -11.22 -7.44 1.05
CA MET A 323 -11.40 -8.23 2.26
C MET A 323 -11.79 -7.32 3.44
N PRO A 324 -13.02 -6.77 3.46
CA PRO A 324 -13.53 -6.01 4.59
C PRO A 324 -13.82 -6.94 5.78
N LEU A 325 -13.49 -6.49 6.98
CA LEU A 325 -13.65 -7.29 8.21
C LEU A 325 -15.08 -7.72 8.49
N ASP A 326 -16.06 -6.85 8.35
CA ASP A 326 -17.46 -7.16 8.67
C ASP A 326 -18.08 -8.19 7.71
N THR A 327 -17.70 -8.17 6.44
CA THR A 327 -18.15 -9.18 5.47
C THR A 327 -17.66 -10.58 5.87
N PHE A 328 -16.48 -10.67 6.46
CA PHE A 328 -15.92 -11.92 6.94
C PHE A 328 -16.63 -12.39 8.23
N ILE A 329 -16.90 -11.48 9.15
CA ILE A 329 -17.64 -11.76 10.40
C ILE A 329 -19.05 -12.26 10.07
N GLN A 330 -19.76 -11.69 9.10
CA GLN A 330 -21.06 -12.16 8.67
C GLN A 330 -21.01 -13.55 8.04
N ARG A 331 -20.00 -13.84 7.21
CA ARG A 331 -19.81 -15.19 6.64
C ARG A 331 -19.53 -16.23 7.72
N SER A 332 -18.71 -15.91 8.69
CA SER A 332 -18.40 -16.80 9.82
C SER A 332 -19.64 -17.06 10.68
N LYS A 333 -20.48 -16.03 10.95
CA LYS A 333 -21.75 -16.18 11.67
C LYS A 333 -22.78 -17.02 10.90
N ASN A 334 -22.84 -16.91 9.59
CA ASN A 334 -23.73 -17.71 8.75
C ASN A 334 -23.28 -19.17 8.70
N LEU A 335 -21.97 -19.44 8.54
CA LEU A 335 -21.42 -20.81 8.62
C LEU A 335 -21.65 -21.45 9.99
N TRP A 336 -21.64 -20.67 11.07
CA TRP A 336 -21.94 -21.17 12.41
C TRP A 336 -23.42 -21.47 12.58
N LYS A 337 -24.32 -20.67 12.02
CA LYS A 337 -25.78 -20.94 12.01
C LYS A 337 -26.13 -22.19 11.20
N ASP A 338 -25.51 -22.36 10.02
CA ASP A 338 -25.77 -23.54 9.16
C ASP A 338 -25.26 -24.83 9.80
N ARG A 339 -24.16 -24.81 10.57
CA ARG A 339 -23.69 -25.98 11.33
C ARG A 339 -24.58 -26.34 12.51
N ASN A 340 -25.19 -25.34 13.15
CA ASN A 340 -26.05 -25.57 14.31
C ASN A 340 -27.54 -25.81 13.95
N SER A 341 -27.96 -25.54 12.70
CA SER A 341 -29.28 -25.85 12.18
C SER A 341 -29.41 -27.30 11.69
N ASN A 342 -28.31 -28.04 11.60
CA ASN A 342 -28.27 -29.44 11.16
C ASN A 342 -28.01 -30.44 12.30
N THR A 343 -28.24 -30.07 13.55
CA THR A 343 -28.27 -31.01 14.67
C THR A 343 -29.72 -31.48 14.86
N PRO A 344 -29.98 -32.77 14.78
CA PRO A 344 -31.35 -33.37 14.87
C PRO A 344 -31.98 -33.15 16.24
#